data_488f569bedf6b2ef0045689a2d0e7550
#
_entry.id   488f569bedf6b2ef0045689a2d0e7550
#
_cell.length_a   1.000
_cell.length_b   1.000
_cell.length_c   1.000
_cell.angle_alpha   90.00
_cell.angle_beta   90.00
_cell.angle_gamma   90.00
#
_symmetry.space_group_name_H-M   'P 1'
#
loop_
_entity.id
_entity.type
_entity.pdbx_description
1 polymer ?
#
loop_
_entity_poly.entity_id
_entity_poly.type
_entity_poly.pdbx_seq_one_letter_code
_entity_poly.pdbx_strand_id
1 'polypeptide(L)'
;MSNKPAIETRLARLIQPLCQLHPELSGVYPLEKGNDAFAARYLLANMAEKTLDVHYYIWHNDISGRLLFNALFRAAERGVKVRLLLDDNNTGGLDESLRRLNAHPNISVKLFNPFKLRRMRCLC
;
A
#
# COMPACT_ATOMS: atom_id res chain seq x y z
N MET A 1 24.63 -8.22 -18.90
CA MET A 1 23.47 -8.75 -18.17
C MET A 1 23.81 -8.76 -16.68
N SER A 2 23.28 -7.83 -15.93
CA SER A 2 23.47 -7.84 -14.48
C SER A 2 22.58 -8.94 -13.89
N ASN A 3 23.19 -10.03 -13.50
CA ASN A 3 22.58 -11.08 -12.70
C ASN A 3 22.38 -10.53 -11.28
N LYS A 4 21.40 -9.64 -11.10
CA LYS A 4 20.96 -9.26 -9.77
C LYS A 4 20.31 -10.52 -9.19
N PRO A 5 20.80 -11.07 -8.07
CA PRO A 5 20.12 -12.20 -7.46
C PRO A 5 18.67 -11.79 -7.22
N ALA A 6 17.74 -12.56 -7.76
CA ALA A 6 16.30 -12.34 -7.52
C ALA A 6 16.12 -12.35 -6.01
N ILE A 7 15.61 -11.25 -5.45
CA ILE A 7 15.32 -11.15 -4.02
C ILE A 7 14.18 -12.13 -3.74
N GLU A 8 14.54 -13.27 -3.16
CA GLU A 8 13.62 -14.37 -2.95
C GLU A 8 12.72 -14.10 -1.76
N THR A 9 11.53 -13.55 -2.04
CA THR A 9 10.45 -13.40 -1.05
C THR A 9 9.49 -14.57 -1.10
N ARG A 10 8.70 -14.77 -0.04
CA ARG A 10 7.64 -15.79 -0.03
C ARG A 10 6.65 -15.59 -1.18
N LEU A 11 6.24 -14.35 -1.44
CA LEU A 11 5.35 -14.04 -2.57
C LEU A 11 6.00 -14.39 -3.91
N ALA A 12 7.27 -14.02 -4.10
CA ALA A 12 7.98 -14.38 -5.32
C ALA A 12 8.04 -15.89 -5.54
N ARG A 13 8.33 -16.67 -4.51
CA ARG A 13 8.36 -18.13 -4.58
C ARG A 13 7.02 -18.74 -4.94
N LEU A 14 5.91 -18.15 -4.49
CA LEU A 14 4.55 -18.62 -4.78
C LEU A 14 4.10 -18.26 -6.21
N ILE A 15 4.46 -17.09 -6.68
CA ILE A 15 3.94 -16.53 -7.95
C ILE A 15 4.84 -16.84 -9.14
N GLN A 16 6.16 -16.86 -8.94
CA GLN A 16 7.12 -17.03 -10.01
C GLN A 16 6.92 -18.31 -10.84
N PRO A 17 6.61 -19.50 -10.26
CA PRO A 17 6.32 -20.69 -11.05
C PRO A 17 5.10 -20.52 -11.96
N LEU A 18 4.07 -19.80 -11.52
CA LEU A 18 2.87 -19.51 -12.32
C LEU A 18 3.19 -18.59 -13.49
N CYS A 19 4.03 -17.57 -13.26
CA CYS A 19 4.49 -16.67 -14.32
C CYS A 19 5.35 -17.39 -15.36
N GLN A 20 6.18 -18.34 -14.95
CA GLN A 20 7.04 -19.11 -15.84
C GLN A 20 6.27 -20.03 -16.79
N LEU A 21 5.07 -20.48 -16.39
CA LEU A 21 4.18 -21.27 -17.25
C LEU A 21 3.59 -20.46 -18.40
N HIS A 22 3.55 -19.14 -18.28
CA HIS A 22 2.95 -18.23 -19.25
C HIS A 22 3.88 -17.06 -19.53
N PRO A 23 5.02 -17.28 -20.20
CA PRO A 23 5.96 -16.21 -20.53
C PRO A 23 5.29 -15.14 -21.40
N GLU A 24 5.63 -13.90 -21.19
CA GLU A 24 5.08 -12.72 -21.88
C GLU A 24 3.60 -12.42 -21.64
N LEU A 25 2.96 -13.13 -20.72
CA LEU A 25 1.58 -12.88 -20.30
C LEU A 25 1.53 -12.36 -18.86
N SER A 26 0.46 -11.63 -18.57
CA SER A 26 0.16 -11.17 -17.20
C SER A 26 -0.93 -12.04 -16.59
N GLY A 27 -0.70 -12.49 -15.35
CA GLY A 27 -1.73 -13.19 -14.58
C GLY A 27 -2.70 -12.19 -13.95
N VAL A 28 -4.00 -12.46 -14.07
CA VAL A 28 -5.06 -11.65 -13.47
C VAL A 28 -6.00 -12.54 -12.69
N TYR A 29 -6.30 -12.12 -11.47
CA TYR A 29 -7.33 -12.77 -10.64
C TYR A 29 -8.39 -11.74 -10.25
N PRO A 30 -9.64 -11.87 -10.72
CA PRO A 30 -10.70 -10.91 -10.42
C PRO A 30 -11.18 -11.07 -8.98
N LEU A 31 -11.32 -9.95 -8.27
CA LEU A 31 -11.87 -9.85 -6.92
C LEU A 31 -13.25 -9.20 -6.99
N GLU A 32 -14.27 -10.00 -7.19
CA GLU A 32 -15.64 -9.52 -7.46
C GLU A 32 -16.33 -8.96 -6.21
N LYS A 33 -15.99 -9.47 -5.03
CA LYS A 33 -16.61 -9.04 -3.76
C LYS A 33 -15.70 -8.08 -3.00
N GLY A 34 -16.30 -7.03 -2.43
CA GLY A 34 -15.55 -6.03 -1.66
C GLY A 34 -14.79 -6.63 -0.46
N ASN A 35 -15.38 -7.62 0.22
CA ASN A 35 -14.73 -8.33 1.32
C ASN A 35 -13.51 -9.11 0.87
N ASP A 36 -13.59 -9.79 -0.28
CA ASP A 36 -12.46 -10.53 -0.84
C ASP A 36 -11.35 -9.58 -1.30
N ALA A 37 -11.73 -8.44 -1.89
CA ALA A 37 -10.79 -7.40 -2.29
C ALA A 37 -10.06 -6.78 -1.09
N PHE A 38 -10.77 -6.55 0.02
CA PHE A 38 -10.16 -6.08 1.26
C PHE A 38 -9.24 -7.15 1.86
N ALA A 39 -9.72 -8.39 1.98
CA ALA A 39 -8.94 -9.50 2.54
C ALA A 39 -7.64 -9.74 1.75
N ALA A 40 -7.69 -9.69 0.42
CA ALA A 40 -6.51 -9.84 -0.43
C ALA A 40 -5.48 -8.74 -0.16
N ARG A 41 -5.90 -7.47 -0.08
CA ARG A 41 -5.00 -6.34 0.22
C ARG A 41 -4.40 -6.43 1.61
N TYR A 42 -5.22 -6.77 2.60
CA TYR A 42 -4.77 -6.96 3.97
C TYR A 42 -3.75 -8.09 4.08
N LEU A 43 -4.01 -9.22 3.41
CA LEU A 43 -3.10 -10.36 3.36
C LEU A 43 -1.77 -9.99 2.70
N LEU A 44 -1.80 -9.32 1.55
CA LEU A 44 -0.59 -8.87 0.85
C LEU A 44 0.27 -7.94 1.71
N ALA A 45 -0.36 -7.00 2.44
CA ALA A 45 0.36 -6.13 3.36
C ALA A 45 1.04 -6.90 4.49
N ASN A 46 0.38 -7.93 5.03
CA ASN A 46 0.95 -8.79 6.08
C ASN A 46 2.03 -9.74 5.56
N MET A 47 1.98 -10.12 4.29
CA MET A 47 2.97 -11.00 3.65
C MET A 47 4.18 -10.27 3.06
N ALA A 48 4.12 -8.96 2.92
CA ALA A 48 5.20 -8.17 2.35
C ALA A 48 6.49 -8.30 3.20
N GLU A 49 7.62 -8.47 2.53
CA GLU A 49 8.93 -8.69 3.17
C GLU A 49 9.97 -7.62 2.81
N LYS A 50 9.87 -7.00 1.65
CA LYS A 50 10.84 -6.02 1.16
C LYS A 50 10.25 -4.66 0.88
N THR A 51 9.28 -4.59 -0.02
CA THR A 51 8.64 -3.34 -0.44
C THR A 51 7.14 -3.51 -0.51
N LEU A 52 6.42 -2.42 -0.27
CA LEU A 52 4.97 -2.37 -0.38
C LEU A 52 4.56 -1.02 -0.97
N ASP A 53 4.11 -1.05 -2.22
CA ASP A 53 3.61 0.13 -2.92
C ASP A 53 2.09 0.13 -2.89
N VAL A 54 1.51 1.17 -2.32
CA VAL A 54 0.07 1.29 -2.09
C VAL A 54 -0.43 2.55 -2.76
N HIS A 55 -1.39 2.40 -3.66
CA HIS A 55 -2.06 3.50 -4.33
C HIS A 55 -3.56 3.41 -4.09
N TYR A 56 -4.13 4.48 -3.53
CA TYR A 56 -5.56 4.58 -3.27
C TYR A 56 -6.14 5.88 -3.80
N TYR A 57 -7.22 5.77 -4.54
CA TYR A 57 -8.01 6.92 -4.98
C TYR A 57 -8.95 7.41 -3.87
N ILE A 58 -9.63 6.48 -3.20
CA ILE A 58 -10.54 6.79 -2.08
C ILE A 58 -10.12 5.97 -0.86
N TRP A 59 -9.84 6.67 0.25
CA TRP A 59 -9.55 6.04 1.53
C TRP A 59 -10.51 6.59 2.59
N HIS A 60 -11.35 5.73 3.12
CA HIS A 60 -12.29 6.10 4.16
C HIS A 60 -11.72 5.89 5.57
N ASN A 61 -12.06 6.81 6.47
CA ASN A 61 -11.74 6.66 7.90
C ASN A 61 -12.78 5.78 8.60
N ASP A 62 -12.88 4.55 8.16
CA ASP A 62 -13.75 3.50 8.72
C ASP A 62 -12.91 2.36 9.30
N ILE A 63 -13.58 1.30 9.74
CA ILE A 63 -12.91 0.13 10.32
C ILE A 63 -11.92 -0.49 9.33
N SER A 64 -12.31 -0.65 8.08
CA SER A 64 -11.46 -1.26 7.05
C SER A 64 -10.23 -0.40 6.73
N GLY A 65 -10.42 0.91 6.65
CA GLY A 65 -9.32 1.87 6.46
C GLY A 65 -8.31 1.82 7.61
N ARG A 66 -8.80 1.79 8.85
CA ARG A 66 -7.93 1.68 10.05
C ARG A 66 -7.17 0.37 10.11
N LEU A 67 -7.82 -0.75 9.77
CA LEU A 67 -7.15 -2.05 9.72
C LEU A 67 -6.03 -2.07 8.69
N LEU A 68 -6.27 -1.48 7.53
CA LEU A 68 -5.24 -1.40 6.49
C LEU A 68 -4.09 -0.47 6.90
N PHE A 69 -4.36 0.68 7.53
CA PHE A 69 -3.32 1.53 8.11
C PHE A 69 -2.44 0.77 9.10
N ASN A 70 -3.06 0.01 10.01
CA ASN A 70 -2.32 -0.81 10.95
C ASN A 70 -1.47 -1.88 10.25
N ALA A 71 -1.97 -2.49 9.20
CA ALA A 71 -1.21 -3.47 8.42
C ALA A 71 0.02 -2.84 7.74
N LEU A 72 -0.12 -1.64 7.18
CA LEU A 72 1.00 -0.88 6.61
C LEU A 72 2.04 -0.50 7.67
N PHE A 73 1.58 -0.02 8.82
CA PHE A 73 2.47 0.33 9.92
C PHE A 73 3.26 -0.88 10.42
N ARG A 74 2.59 -2.01 10.65
CA ARG A 74 3.24 -3.27 11.05
C ARG A 74 4.23 -3.77 9.99
N ALA A 75 3.91 -3.63 8.70
CA ALA A 75 4.84 -3.96 7.64
C ALA A 75 6.13 -3.12 7.75
N ALA A 76 5.99 -1.82 7.97
CA ALA A 76 7.12 -0.93 8.14
C ALA A 76 7.96 -1.27 9.38
N GLU A 77 7.32 -1.66 10.49
CA GLU A 77 8.03 -2.12 11.70
C GLU A 77 8.82 -3.40 11.47
N ARG A 78 8.38 -4.26 10.55
CA ARG A 78 9.14 -5.44 10.12
C ARG A 78 10.31 -5.12 9.18
N GLY A 79 10.51 -3.86 8.83
CA GLY A 79 11.56 -3.41 7.90
C GLY A 79 11.14 -3.30 6.44
N VAL A 80 9.85 -3.46 6.13
CA VAL A 80 9.32 -3.28 4.78
C VAL A 80 9.32 -1.79 4.42
N LYS A 81 9.80 -1.47 3.22
CA LYS A 81 9.71 -0.11 2.68
C LYS A 81 8.32 0.13 2.09
N VAL A 82 7.55 0.97 2.75
CA VAL A 82 6.16 1.28 2.37
C VAL A 82 6.11 2.63 1.67
N ARG A 83 5.54 2.66 0.47
CA ARG A 83 5.21 3.90 -0.26
C ARG A 83 3.71 3.99 -0.44
N LEU A 84 3.11 5.05 0.07
CA LEU A 84 1.68 5.28 0.01
C LEU A 84 1.38 6.53 -0.83
N LEU A 85 0.63 6.36 -1.90
CA LEU A 85 0.15 7.45 -2.76
C LEU A 85 -1.37 7.56 -2.62
N LEU A 86 -1.85 8.72 -2.21
CA LEU A 86 -3.27 9.01 -2.01
C LEU A 86 -3.70 10.22 -2.83
N ASP A 87 -4.96 10.22 -3.30
CA ASP A 87 -5.58 11.41 -3.84
C ASP A 87 -6.08 12.32 -2.70
N ASP A 88 -5.64 13.58 -2.67
CA ASP A 88 -5.95 14.52 -1.59
C ASP A 88 -7.43 14.89 -1.51
N ASN A 89 -8.18 14.76 -2.60
CA ASN A 89 -9.62 15.03 -2.61
C ASN A 89 -10.40 14.12 -1.66
N ASN A 90 -9.86 12.94 -1.36
CA ASN A 90 -10.55 11.87 -0.65
C ASN A 90 -9.89 11.51 0.70
N THR A 91 -9.05 12.39 1.24
CA THR A 91 -8.35 12.17 2.51
C THR A 91 -8.91 12.95 3.70
N GLY A 92 -10.13 13.49 3.59
CA GLY A 92 -10.78 14.24 4.65
C GLY A 92 -10.86 13.43 5.96
N GLY A 93 -10.35 14.01 7.07
CA GLY A 93 -10.35 13.35 8.38
C GLY A 93 -9.21 12.35 8.63
N LEU A 94 -8.30 12.17 7.68
CA LEU A 94 -7.15 11.23 7.79
C LEU A 94 -5.83 11.92 8.15
N ASP A 95 -5.79 13.23 8.30
CA ASP A 95 -4.54 14.00 8.42
C ASP A 95 -3.63 13.52 9.55
N GLU A 96 -4.19 13.21 10.72
CA GLU A 96 -3.40 12.70 11.83
C GLU A 96 -2.85 11.31 11.58
N SER A 97 -3.67 10.41 11.05
CA SER A 97 -3.22 9.06 10.68
C SER A 97 -2.13 9.09 9.63
N LEU A 98 -2.25 9.97 8.63
CA LEU A 98 -1.22 10.15 7.60
C LEU A 98 0.07 10.72 8.16
N ARG A 99 0.00 11.67 9.11
CA ARG A 99 1.19 12.19 9.80
C ARG A 99 1.90 11.10 10.59
N ARG A 100 1.16 10.27 11.31
CA ARG A 100 1.73 9.13 12.06
C ARG A 100 2.42 8.14 11.14
N LEU A 101 1.83 7.79 10.01
CA LEU A 101 2.46 6.94 9.01
C LEU A 101 3.73 7.59 8.46
N ASN A 102 3.64 8.83 8.02
CA ASN A 102 4.77 9.53 7.40
C ASN A 102 5.93 9.82 8.38
N ALA A 103 5.67 9.81 9.68
CA ALA A 103 6.70 9.92 10.70
C ALA A 103 7.56 8.65 10.83
N HIS A 104 7.08 7.50 10.36
CA HIS A 104 7.84 6.26 10.39
C HIS A 104 8.96 6.27 9.34
N PRO A 105 10.21 5.90 9.69
CA PRO A 105 11.36 5.99 8.77
C PRO A 105 11.23 5.09 7.53
N ASN A 106 10.43 4.03 7.58
CA ASN A 106 10.20 3.11 6.48
C ASN A 106 8.92 3.40 5.69
N ILE A 107 8.20 4.47 6.00
CA ILE A 107 6.97 4.85 5.29
C ILE A 107 7.15 6.22 4.64
N SER A 108 6.82 6.30 3.36
CA SER A 108 6.75 7.55 2.61
C SER A 108 5.32 7.75 2.11
N VAL A 109 4.69 8.85 2.52
CA VAL A 109 3.34 9.22 2.08
C VAL A 109 3.43 10.38 1.11
N LYS A 110 2.79 10.25 -0.05
CA LYS A 110 2.64 11.33 -1.03
C LYS A 110 1.18 11.54 -1.36
N LEU A 111 0.79 12.79 -1.52
CA LEU A 111 -0.54 13.17 -1.96
C LEU A 111 -0.49 13.57 -3.44
N PHE A 112 -1.38 12.97 -4.22
CA PHE A 112 -1.65 13.36 -5.60
C PHE A 112 -2.74 14.43 -5.61
N ASN A 113 -2.67 15.41 -6.50
CA ASN A 113 -3.63 16.52 -6.58
C ASN A 113 -3.82 17.27 -5.24
N PRO A 114 -2.78 17.82 -4.60
CA PRO A 114 -2.92 18.49 -3.31
C PRO A 114 -3.86 19.70 -3.41
N PHE A 115 -4.85 19.75 -2.52
CA PHE A 115 -5.82 20.86 -2.46
C PHE A 115 -5.17 22.12 -1.92
N LYS A 116 -5.09 23.19 -2.71
CA LYS A 116 -4.49 24.47 -2.30
C LYS A 116 -5.20 25.11 -1.09
N LEU A 117 -6.51 24.87 -0.93
CA LEU A 117 -7.31 25.37 0.18
C LEU A 117 -7.08 24.68 1.52
N ARG A 118 -6.49 23.51 1.52
CA ARG A 118 -6.16 22.77 2.76
C ARG A 118 -5.08 23.47 3.59
N ARG A 119 -4.19 24.23 2.94
CA ARG A 119 -3.20 25.05 3.62
C ARG A 119 -3.82 26.16 4.50
N MET A 120 -5.02 26.63 4.15
CA MET A 120 -5.73 27.67 4.93
C MET A 120 -6.45 27.09 6.16
N ARG A 121 -6.81 25.79 6.16
CA ARG A 121 -7.44 25.14 7.32
C ARG A 121 -6.46 24.80 8.45
N CYS A 122 -5.18 24.72 8.18
CA CYS A 122 -4.15 24.48 9.20
C CYS A 122 -3.70 25.75 9.93
N LEU A 123 -4.25 26.93 9.59
CA LEU A 123 -3.95 28.22 10.22
C LEU A 123 -5.07 28.69 11.18
N CYS A 124 -6.10 27.87 11.39
CA CYS A 124 -7.12 28.14 12.40
C CYS A 124 -6.96 27.23 13.59
#